data_c17f87f651bad9338b43dbcbdae5b88a
#
_entry.id   c17f87f651bad9338b43dbcbdae5b88a
#
_cell.length_a   1.000
_cell.length_b   1.000
_cell.length_c   1.000
_cell.angle_alpha   90.00
_cell.angle_beta   90.00
_cell.angle_gamma   90.00
#
_symmetry.space_group_name_H-M   'P 1'
#
loop_
_entity.id
_entity.type
_entity.pdbx_description
1 polymer ?
#
loop_
_entity_poly.entity_id
_entity_poly.type
_entity_poly.pdbx_seq_one_letter_code
_entity_poly.pdbx_strand_id
1 'polypeptide(L)'
;MRRSLLTPLAATAGSLALAATLSACGGSSSADSKSDEKVVTVYSADGLKGEKGDGWYDKVFKDFEAKTGIKVKYVEGGSGEMVQRAVREKSNTQADVLVTLPPFIQQADTKGLLQPYTPAGADKVADAQKNAKGKWTAVVNNYFGFVYNKKELKAAPKTWEELLDGTYKNKLQYSTPGVAGDGTAVVIKAMHDFGGKEAAMEYLKKLQANNVGPSASTGKLAPKVDKGELLVANGDVQMNYAQAKTMPHLGIWFPATGPGKPTTFALPYAAGLVDKAPHTTNGKKLLDFMLTEQAQQQVSAIGGGFAARTDVKATDPNATALAQLMQGVEVFEPNWLDISTNLPSYVDAWKSATGS
;
A
#
# COMPACT_ATOMS: atom_id res chain seq x y z
N MET A 1 51.69 -9.86 -49.44
CA MET A 1 51.65 -10.25 -50.85
C MET A 1 50.25 -10.07 -51.41
N ARG A 2 50.15 -9.32 -52.51
CA ARG A 2 49.06 -9.14 -53.49
C ARG A 2 47.73 -8.62 -52.96
N ARG A 3 47.32 -7.32 -53.11
CA ARG A 3 46.99 -6.60 -54.35
C ARG A 3 45.98 -7.38 -55.21
N SER A 4 44.81 -6.90 -55.61
CA SER A 4 44.46 -5.65 -56.35
C SER A 4 42.98 -5.83 -56.74
N LEU A 5 42.14 -4.99 -57.16
CA LEU A 5 41.97 -3.76 -57.89
C LEU A 5 40.48 -3.61 -58.14
N LEU A 6 39.88 -2.49 -57.93
CA LEU A 6 39.41 -1.47 -58.86
C LEU A 6 38.62 -2.04 -60.09
N THR A 7 37.46 -1.58 -60.49
CA THR A 7 37.01 -0.24 -60.87
C THR A 7 35.52 -0.24 -61.29
N PRO A 8 34.93 0.90 -61.62
CA PRO A 8 33.52 1.20 -61.60
C PRO A 8 32.86 1.27 -62.96
N LEU A 9 31.53 1.35 -63.01
CA LEU A 9 30.87 1.92 -64.20
C LEU A 9 29.56 2.66 -63.82
N ALA A 10 29.47 3.74 -64.44
CA ALA A 10 28.75 4.95 -64.42
C ALA A 10 27.32 4.88 -65.00
N ALA A 11 26.53 5.78 -64.49
CA ALA A 11 25.56 6.68 -65.10
C ALA A 11 24.46 6.13 -66.03
N THR A 12 23.20 6.45 -65.70
CA THR A 12 22.38 7.30 -66.58
C THR A 12 21.23 7.97 -65.81
N ALA A 13 21.10 9.24 -66.14
CA ALA A 13 20.09 10.14 -65.63
C ALA A 13 18.71 9.89 -66.24
N GLY A 14 17.65 10.10 -65.49
CA GLY A 14 16.30 10.18 -66.01
C GLY A 14 15.48 11.09 -65.11
N SER A 15 15.46 12.38 -65.47
CA SER A 15 14.64 13.40 -64.82
C SER A 15 13.18 13.25 -65.24
N LEU A 16 12.26 13.07 -64.28
CA LEU A 16 10.84 13.43 -64.47
C LEU A 16 10.38 14.21 -63.26
N ALA A 17 10.15 15.49 -63.48
CA ALA A 17 9.48 16.39 -62.60
C ALA A 17 7.99 16.09 -62.57
N LEU A 18 7.41 15.91 -61.40
CA LEU A 18 5.96 16.01 -61.19
C LEU A 18 5.66 16.83 -59.97
N ALA A 19 4.74 17.73 -60.16
CA ALA A 19 4.37 18.85 -59.31
C ALA A 19 3.92 18.45 -57.92
N ALA A 20 4.46 19.16 -56.92
CA ALA A 20 3.99 19.15 -55.55
C ALA A 20 2.75 20.02 -55.41
N THR A 21 1.63 19.45 -55.05
CA THR A 21 0.53 20.18 -54.44
C THR A 21 0.71 20.21 -52.91
N LEU A 22 1.09 21.33 -52.38
CA LEU A 22 1.05 21.63 -50.94
C LEU A 22 -0.41 21.76 -50.52
N SER A 23 -0.95 20.73 -49.87
CA SER A 23 -2.10 20.85 -49.01
C SER A 23 -1.59 20.97 -47.57
N ALA A 24 -1.46 22.20 -47.13
CA ALA A 24 -1.27 22.52 -45.72
C ALA A 24 -2.58 22.25 -44.98
N CYS A 25 -2.71 21.06 -44.38
CA CYS A 25 -3.65 20.86 -43.25
C CYS A 25 -2.81 20.85 -41.97
N GLY A 26 -2.89 21.97 -41.26
CA GLY A 26 -2.44 22.08 -39.90
C GLY A 26 -3.20 21.08 -39.01
N GLY A 27 -2.64 19.92 -38.81
CA GLY A 27 -3.03 18.98 -37.79
C GLY A 27 -2.17 19.24 -36.56
N SER A 28 -2.69 19.94 -35.58
CA SER A 28 -2.20 19.90 -34.21
C SER A 28 -2.12 18.45 -33.80
N SER A 29 -0.90 17.90 -33.74
CA SER A 29 -0.64 16.61 -33.14
C SER A 29 -0.92 16.71 -31.65
N SER A 30 -2.16 16.42 -31.31
CA SER A 30 -2.62 16.18 -29.95
C SER A 30 -1.80 15.05 -29.33
N ALA A 31 -1.26 15.32 -28.16
CA ALA A 31 -0.59 14.37 -27.28
C ALA A 31 -1.59 13.36 -26.65
N ASP A 32 -2.52 12.80 -27.45
CA ASP A 32 -3.68 12.04 -26.97
C ASP A 32 -3.68 10.57 -27.39
N SER A 33 -2.54 10.06 -27.89
CA SER A 33 -2.50 8.68 -28.43
C SER A 33 -2.46 7.56 -27.36
N LYS A 34 -2.39 7.89 -26.06
CA LYS A 34 -2.46 6.87 -24.98
C LYS A 34 -3.85 6.76 -24.33
N SER A 35 -4.76 7.67 -24.61
CA SER A 35 -6.10 7.68 -23.98
C SER A 35 -7.03 6.54 -24.44
N ASP A 36 -6.74 5.91 -25.57
CA ASP A 36 -7.57 4.83 -26.13
C ASP A 36 -7.12 3.41 -25.74
N GLU A 37 -5.97 3.27 -25.07
CA GLU A 37 -5.56 1.96 -24.54
C GLU A 37 -6.50 1.51 -23.43
N LYS A 38 -7.08 0.31 -23.59
CA LYS A 38 -7.93 -0.32 -22.58
C LYS A 38 -7.10 -0.92 -21.45
N VAL A 39 -6.30 -0.09 -20.78
CA VAL A 39 -5.42 -0.49 -19.67
C VAL A 39 -5.47 0.57 -18.55
N VAL A 40 -5.26 0.14 -17.32
CA VAL A 40 -5.01 0.98 -16.15
C VAL A 40 -3.90 0.35 -15.32
N THR A 41 -2.92 1.15 -14.90
CA THR A 41 -1.78 0.68 -14.10
C THR A 41 -1.94 1.13 -12.65
N VAL A 42 -1.92 0.18 -11.73
CA VAL A 42 -2.05 0.41 -10.28
C VAL A 42 -0.71 0.12 -9.61
N TYR A 43 -0.16 1.12 -8.90
CA TYR A 43 0.91 0.92 -7.94
C TYR A 43 0.31 0.82 -6.55
N SER A 44 0.54 -0.27 -5.83
CA SER A 44 -0.11 -0.51 -4.55
C SER A 44 0.83 -1.04 -3.48
N ALA A 45 0.57 -0.61 -2.25
CA ALA A 45 1.03 -1.35 -1.08
C ALA A 45 0.52 -2.79 -1.13
N ASP A 46 1.31 -3.72 -0.58
CA ASP A 46 0.98 -5.14 -0.46
C ASP A 46 -0.24 -5.39 0.47
N GLY A 47 -0.88 -6.54 0.31
CA GLY A 47 -1.93 -7.04 1.22
C GLY A 47 -3.34 -7.12 0.64
N LEU A 48 -3.68 -6.42 -0.45
CA LEU A 48 -5.03 -6.47 -1.04
C LEU A 48 -5.18 -7.55 -2.12
N LYS A 49 -4.07 -8.09 -2.62
CA LYS A 49 -4.06 -9.21 -3.55
C LYS A 49 -3.79 -10.50 -2.80
N GLY A 50 -4.57 -11.56 -3.08
CA GLY A 50 -4.38 -12.86 -2.45
C GLY A 50 -3.23 -13.64 -3.09
N GLU A 51 -2.45 -14.38 -2.30
CA GLU A 51 -1.37 -15.23 -2.81
C GLU A 51 -1.85 -16.30 -3.79
N LYS A 52 -3.13 -16.72 -3.66
CA LYS A 52 -3.79 -17.72 -4.50
C LYS A 52 -4.77 -17.12 -5.50
N GLY A 53 -4.74 -15.80 -5.70
CA GLY A 53 -5.71 -15.12 -6.55
C GLY A 53 -7.10 -15.00 -5.90
N ASP A 54 -7.16 -14.95 -4.59
CA ASP A 54 -8.38 -14.95 -3.75
C ASP A 54 -8.52 -13.68 -2.89
N GLY A 55 -7.72 -12.65 -3.15
CA GLY A 55 -7.80 -11.37 -2.46
C GLY A 55 -8.87 -10.42 -3.01
N TRP A 56 -9.06 -9.30 -2.31
CA TRP A 56 -10.03 -8.29 -2.72
C TRP A 56 -9.72 -7.72 -4.11
N TYR A 57 -8.46 -7.42 -4.41
CA TYR A 57 -8.05 -6.96 -5.74
C TYR A 57 -8.33 -7.99 -6.84
N ASP A 58 -8.11 -9.28 -6.58
CA ASP A 58 -8.36 -10.32 -7.57
C ASP A 58 -9.82 -10.32 -8.03
N LYS A 59 -10.75 -10.13 -7.07
CA LYS A 59 -12.17 -10.03 -7.37
C LYS A 59 -12.54 -8.69 -8.02
N VAL A 60 -12.12 -7.58 -7.43
CA VAL A 60 -12.46 -6.22 -7.89
C VAL A 60 -11.91 -5.96 -9.29
N PHE A 61 -10.65 -6.33 -9.55
CA PHE A 61 -10.06 -6.14 -10.88
C PHE A 61 -10.74 -7.02 -11.93
N LYS A 62 -11.02 -8.27 -11.60
CA LYS A 62 -11.77 -9.16 -12.49
C LYS A 62 -13.15 -8.60 -12.85
N ASP A 63 -13.90 -8.12 -11.85
CA ASP A 63 -15.23 -7.54 -12.07
C ASP A 63 -15.16 -6.23 -12.86
N PHE A 64 -14.17 -5.38 -12.57
CA PHE A 64 -13.90 -4.16 -13.32
C PHE A 64 -13.56 -4.45 -14.78
N GLU A 65 -12.65 -5.39 -15.04
CA GLU A 65 -12.27 -5.80 -16.38
C GLU A 65 -13.48 -6.38 -17.17
N ALA A 66 -14.29 -7.21 -16.52
CA ALA A 66 -15.50 -7.78 -17.13
C ALA A 66 -16.52 -6.70 -17.50
N LYS A 67 -16.69 -5.68 -16.64
CA LYS A 67 -17.68 -4.61 -16.85
C LYS A 67 -17.22 -3.57 -17.87
N THR A 68 -15.92 -3.28 -17.93
CA THR A 68 -15.41 -2.13 -18.70
C THR A 68 -14.58 -2.52 -19.93
N GLY A 69 -14.08 -3.75 -19.98
CA GLY A 69 -13.10 -4.20 -20.95
C GLY A 69 -11.69 -3.60 -20.75
N ILE A 70 -11.46 -2.86 -19.64
CA ILE A 70 -10.18 -2.23 -19.31
C ILE A 70 -9.36 -3.22 -18.49
N LYS A 71 -8.14 -3.53 -18.92
CA LYS A 71 -7.22 -4.43 -18.22
C LYS A 71 -6.47 -3.72 -17.10
N VAL A 72 -6.34 -4.36 -15.93
CA VAL A 72 -5.59 -3.84 -14.80
C VAL A 72 -4.17 -4.40 -14.79
N LYS A 73 -3.16 -3.52 -14.94
CA LYS A 73 -1.76 -3.83 -14.65
C LYS A 73 -1.49 -3.50 -13.18
N TYR A 74 -0.91 -4.43 -12.45
CA TYR A 74 -0.69 -4.31 -11.01
C TYR A 74 0.79 -4.44 -10.66
N VAL A 75 1.27 -3.51 -9.86
CA VAL A 75 2.63 -3.49 -9.31
C VAL A 75 2.53 -3.33 -7.81
N GLU A 76 3.13 -4.25 -7.09
CA GLU A 76 3.08 -4.35 -5.64
C GLU A 76 4.44 -4.10 -5.00
N GLY A 77 4.43 -3.52 -3.80
CA GLY A 77 5.61 -3.34 -2.96
C GLY A 77 5.27 -2.70 -1.62
N GLY A 78 6.27 -2.34 -0.84
CA GLY A 78 6.05 -1.62 0.40
C GLY A 78 5.46 -0.22 0.16
N SER A 79 4.65 0.28 1.10
CA SER A 79 3.96 1.58 0.97
C SER A 79 4.90 2.72 0.60
N GLY A 80 6.04 2.85 1.31
CA GLY A 80 7.05 3.85 1.03
C GLY A 80 7.79 3.61 -0.29
N GLU A 81 8.02 2.34 -0.63
CA GLU A 81 8.65 1.94 -1.88
C GLU A 81 7.84 2.38 -3.10
N MET A 82 6.52 2.18 -3.07
CA MET A 82 5.63 2.60 -4.15
C MET A 82 5.61 4.13 -4.34
N VAL A 83 5.63 4.89 -3.25
CA VAL A 83 5.73 6.35 -3.31
C VAL A 83 7.09 6.78 -3.86
N GLN A 84 8.19 6.18 -3.43
CA GLN A 84 9.52 6.48 -3.96
C GLN A 84 9.65 6.13 -5.45
N ARG A 85 9.02 5.03 -5.89
CA ARG A 85 8.94 4.68 -7.30
C ARG A 85 8.20 5.74 -8.10
N ALA A 86 7.02 6.17 -7.64
CA ALA A 86 6.26 7.25 -8.28
C ALA A 86 7.04 8.57 -8.33
N VAL A 87 7.85 8.88 -7.30
CA VAL A 87 8.75 10.05 -7.30
C VAL A 87 9.80 9.95 -8.41
N ARG A 88 10.47 8.80 -8.55
CA ARG A 88 11.49 8.59 -9.59
C ARG A 88 10.91 8.67 -11.00
N GLU A 89 9.65 8.27 -11.15
CA GLU A 89 8.94 8.23 -12.45
C GLU A 89 8.15 9.51 -12.73
N LYS A 90 8.21 10.54 -11.87
CA LYS A 90 7.38 11.77 -11.97
C LYS A 90 7.51 12.50 -13.31
N SER A 91 8.69 12.47 -13.95
CA SER A 91 8.91 13.06 -15.28
C SER A 91 8.37 12.21 -16.43
N ASN A 92 8.15 10.92 -16.20
CA ASN A 92 7.61 9.96 -17.15
C ASN A 92 6.71 8.96 -16.41
N THR A 93 5.57 9.45 -15.94
CA THR A 93 4.61 8.74 -15.10
C THR A 93 4.16 7.44 -15.75
N GLN A 94 4.21 6.34 -15.01
CA GLN A 94 3.81 5.00 -15.47
C GLN A 94 2.53 4.51 -14.79
N ALA A 95 2.24 4.97 -13.58
CA ALA A 95 1.05 4.58 -12.84
C ALA A 95 -0.14 5.51 -13.14
N ASP A 96 -1.34 4.95 -13.15
CA ASP A 96 -2.58 5.71 -13.22
C ASP A 96 -3.17 5.92 -11.83
N VAL A 97 -3.09 4.90 -10.99
CA VAL A 97 -3.60 4.91 -9.61
C VAL A 97 -2.49 4.52 -8.65
N LEU A 98 -2.34 5.27 -7.58
CA LEU A 98 -1.48 4.94 -6.45
C LEU A 98 -2.34 4.59 -5.25
N VAL A 99 -2.09 3.41 -4.66
CA VAL A 99 -2.74 2.96 -3.42
C VAL A 99 -1.66 2.70 -2.38
N THR A 100 -1.74 3.38 -1.26
CA THR A 100 -0.76 3.23 -0.18
C THR A 100 -1.36 3.57 1.17
N LEU A 101 -0.64 3.26 2.25
CA LEU A 101 -1.07 3.52 3.62
C LEU A 101 -0.62 4.91 4.09
N PRO A 102 -1.29 5.53 5.08
CA PRO A 102 -0.72 6.65 5.81
C PRO A 102 0.61 6.27 6.49
N PRO A 103 1.59 7.16 6.62
CA PRO A 103 1.60 8.56 6.18
C PRO A 103 2.03 8.74 4.71
N PHE A 104 2.23 7.65 3.97
CA PHE A 104 2.78 7.70 2.61
C PHE A 104 1.81 8.29 1.58
N ILE A 105 0.49 8.13 1.78
CA ILE A 105 -0.49 8.79 0.90
C ILE A 105 -0.44 10.32 1.07
N GLN A 106 -0.23 10.82 2.29
CA GLN A 106 -0.03 12.24 2.56
C GLN A 106 1.29 12.74 1.94
N GLN A 107 2.36 11.93 2.00
CA GLN A 107 3.61 12.25 1.31
C GLN A 107 3.44 12.29 -0.21
N ALA A 108 2.68 11.38 -0.79
CA ALA A 108 2.38 11.40 -2.22
C ALA A 108 1.67 12.70 -2.62
N ASP A 109 0.71 13.16 -1.80
CA ASP A 109 0.03 14.44 -2.00
C ASP A 109 1.00 15.63 -1.89
N THR A 110 1.76 15.72 -0.81
CA THR A 110 2.71 16.85 -0.59
C THR A 110 3.82 16.92 -1.63
N LYS A 111 4.24 15.78 -2.18
CA LYS A 111 5.20 15.71 -3.29
C LYS A 111 4.59 16.01 -4.67
N GLY A 112 3.29 16.30 -4.73
CA GLY A 112 2.57 16.58 -5.97
C GLY A 112 2.56 15.38 -6.93
N LEU A 113 2.36 14.18 -6.39
CA LEU A 113 2.23 12.94 -7.18
C LEU A 113 0.77 12.65 -7.53
N LEU A 114 -0.18 13.33 -6.89
CA LEU A 114 -1.60 13.08 -7.04
C LEU A 114 -2.32 14.31 -7.60
N GLN A 115 -3.19 14.08 -8.57
CA GLN A 115 -4.11 15.09 -9.08
C GLN A 115 -5.48 14.97 -8.41
N PRO A 116 -6.25 16.07 -8.32
CA PRO A 116 -7.59 16.04 -7.72
C PRO A 116 -8.54 15.16 -8.54
N TYR A 117 -9.17 14.23 -7.86
CA TYR A 117 -10.30 13.46 -8.34
C TYR A 117 -11.08 12.90 -7.16
N THR A 118 -12.35 13.26 -7.04
CA THR A 118 -13.25 12.73 -6.02
C THR A 118 -14.07 11.59 -6.65
N PRO A 119 -13.78 10.33 -6.30
CA PRO A 119 -14.51 9.19 -6.85
C PRO A 119 -15.98 9.19 -6.45
N ALA A 120 -16.83 8.61 -7.29
CA ALA A 120 -18.22 8.34 -6.93
C ALA A 120 -18.29 7.46 -5.68
N GLY A 121 -19.07 7.86 -4.68
CA GLY A 121 -19.17 7.18 -3.38
C GLY A 121 -18.18 7.70 -2.32
N ALA A 122 -17.27 8.60 -2.64
CA ALA A 122 -16.36 9.21 -1.67
C ALA A 122 -17.08 10.09 -0.63
N ASP A 123 -18.30 10.55 -0.92
CA ASP A 123 -19.19 11.22 0.03
C ASP A 123 -19.61 10.31 1.20
N LYS A 124 -19.53 9.01 1.01
CA LYS A 124 -19.82 7.99 2.03
C LYS A 124 -18.58 7.55 2.84
N VAL A 125 -17.41 8.03 2.51
CA VAL A 125 -16.18 7.78 3.27
C VAL A 125 -16.02 8.86 4.32
N ALA A 126 -15.62 8.48 5.55
CA ALA A 126 -15.42 9.41 6.66
C ALA A 126 -14.39 10.50 6.29
N ASP A 127 -14.59 11.72 6.78
CA ASP A 127 -13.73 12.86 6.43
C ASP A 127 -12.27 12.66 6.85
N ALA A 128 -12.02 12.00 7.97
CA ALA A 128 -10.67 11.64 8.43
C ALA A 128 -9.93 10.66 7.48
N GLN A 129 -10.67 9.98 6.60
CA GLN A 129 -10.15 8.95 5.69
C GLN A 129 -10.13 9.38 4.22
N LYS A 130 -10.20 10.68 3.96
CA LYS A 130 -10.09 11.25 2.60
C LYS A 130 -9.45 12.63 2.63
N ASN A 131 -8.93 13.04 1.50
CA ASN A 131 -8.36 14.38 1.32
C ASN A 131 -9.46 15.40 1.00
N ALA A 132 -9.51 16.51 1.72
CA ALA A 132 -10.52 17.57 1.51
C ALA A 132 -10.47 18.20 0.10
N LYS A 133 -9.32 18.09 -0.61
CA LYS A 133 -9.16 18.57 -1.99
C LYS A 133 -9.35 17.45 -3.02
N GLY A 134 -9.86 16.27 -2.61
CA GLY A 134 -10.14 15.14 -3.49
C GLY A 134 -8.91 14.45 -4.06
N LYS A 135 -7.73 14.57 -3.45
CA LYS A 135 -6.52 13.95 -4.01
C LYS A 135 -6.38 12.47 -3.70
N TRP A 136 -6.99 12.02 -2.61
CA TRP A 136 -7.02 10.61 -2.24
C TRP A 136 -8.24 10.29 -1.37
N THR A 137 -8.64 9.04 -1.35
CA THR A 137 -9.75 8.51 -0.56
C THR A 137 -9.43 7.08 -0.13
N ALA A 138 -9.77 6.71 1.10
CA ALA A 138 -9.69 5.32 1.54
C ALA A 138 -10.56 4.42 0.66
N VAL A 139 -10.06 3.25 0.29
CA VAL A 139 -10.77 2.23 -0.48
C VAL A 139 -10.96 0.94 0.30
N VAL A 140 -10.10 0.68 1.28
CA VAL A 140 -10.25 -0.39 2.27
C VAL A 140 -9.84 0.18 3.62
N ASN A 141 -10.71 0.07 4.61
CA ASN A 141 -10.34 0.45 5.98
C ASN A 141 -9.66 -0.71 6.68
N ASN A 142 -8.69 -0.39 7.51
CA ASN A 142 -7.79 -1.33 8.14
C ASN A 142 -7.28 -0.76 9.47
N TYR A 143 -6.68 -1.60 10.30
CA TYR A 143 -6.07 -1.22 11.58
C TYR A 143 -4.71 -1.86 11.74
N PHE A 144 -3.78 -1.13 12.34
CA PHE A 144 -2.48 -1.66 12.70
C PHE A 144 -2.61 -2.76 13.77
N GLY A 145 -1.78 -3.80 13.68
CA GLY A 145 -1.77 -4.89 14.65
C GLY A 145 -0.47 -5.67 14.63
N PHE A 146 -0.44 -6.72 15.44
CA PHE A 146 0.63 -7.70 15.48
C PHE A 146 0.08 -9.09 15.24
N VAL A 147 0.94 -10.00 14.81
CA VAL A 147 0.65 -11.42 14.69
C VAL A 147 1.53 -12.22 15.62
N TYR A 148 1.02 -13.35 16.09
CA TYR A 148 1.76 -14.31 16.92
C TYR A 148 1.47 -15.74 16.49
N ASN A 149 2.38 -16.66 16.81
CA ASN A 149 2.20 -18.08 16.56
C ASN A 149 1.39 -18.72 17.69
N LYS A 150 0.14 -19.12 17.40
CA LYS A 150 -0.78 -19.77 18.37
C LYS A 150 -0.35 -21.18 18.79
N LYS A 151 0.49 -21.83 17.98
CA LYS A 151 0.96 -23.19 18.29
C LYS A 151 2.12 -23.17 19.30
N GLU A 152 3.05 -22.23 19.11
CA GLU A 152 4.25 -22.13 19.94
C GLU A 152 4.00 -21.32 21.23
N LEU A 153 3.10 -20.33 21.16
CA LEU A 153 2.71 -19.51 22.31
C LEU A 153 1.34 -19.91 22.81
N LYS A 154 1.22 -20.25 24.11
CA LYS A 154 -0.04 -20.65 24.75
C LYS A 154 -1.08 -19.51 24.75
N ALA A 155 -0.63 -18.26 24.72
CA ALA A 155 -1.45 -17.06 24.64
C ALA A 155 -0.70 -15.97 23.86
N ALA A 156 -1.42 -14.99 23.30
CA ALA A 156 -0.83 -13.79 22.76
C ALA A 156 -0.05 -13.02 23.83
N PRO A 157 1.04 -12.35 23.48
CA PRO A 157 1.61 -11.31 24.35
C PRO A 157 0.53 -10.27 24.67
N LYS A 158 0.59 -9.65 25.85
CA LYS A 158 -0.40 -8.64 26.25
C LYS A 158 0.13 -7.24 26.09
N THR A 159 1.41 -7.06 26.36
CA THR A 159 2.01 -5.72 26.44
C THR A 159 3.27 -5.61 25.58
N TRP A 160 3.68 -4.37 25.33
CA TRP A 160 4.95 -4.07 24.69
C TRP A 160 6.14 -4.59 25.52
N GLU A 161 6.03 -4.52 26.84
CA GLU A 161 7.10 -4.91 27.76
C GLU A 161 7.39 -6.41 27.68
N GLU A 162 6.36 -7.22 27.49
CA GLU A 162 6.53 -8.69 27.32
C GLU A 162 7.38 -9.04 26.09
N LEU A 163 7.37 -8.20 25.04
CA LEU A 163 8.19 -8.44 23.85
C LEU A 163 9.68 -8.26 24.08
N LEU A 164 10.09 -7.70 25.22
CA LEU A 164 11.50 -7.57 25.61
C LEU A 164 12.04 -8.85 26.28
N ASP A 165 11.16 -9.82 26.59
CA ASP A 165 11.59 -11.09 27.18
C ASP A 165 12.51 -11.90 26.24
N GLY A 166 13.44 -12.62 26.82
CA GLY A 166 14.41 -13.45 26.08
C GLY A 166 13.77 -14.56 25.22
N THR A 167 12.52 -14.93 25.49
CA THR A 167 11.73 -15.87 24.67
C THR A 167 11.63 -15.40 23.23
N TYR A 168 11.61 -14.08 22.99
CA TYR A 168 11.48 -13.49 21.65
C TYR A 168 12.82 -13.23 20.97
N LYS A 169 13.95 -13.57 21.60
CA LYS A 169 15.27 -13.35 21.00
C LYS A 169 15.43 -14.11 19.68
N ASN A 170 15.67 -13.39 18.59
CA ASN A 170 15.71 -13.93 17.23
C ASN A 170 14.40 -14.62 16.81
N LYS A 171 13.29 -14.28 17.44
CA LYS A 171 11.94 -14.81 17.19
C LYS A 171 10.90 -13.71 17.01
N LEU A 172 11.34 -12.47 17.00
CA LEU A 172 10.53 -11.27 16.69
C LEU A 172 11.08 -10.59 15.46
N GLN A 173 10.20 -10.14 14.58
CA GLN A 173 10.58 -9.32 13.43
C GLN A 173 9.50 -8.27 13.18
N TYR A 174 9.91 -7.03 12.91
CA TYR A 174 9.02 -6.03 12.34
C TYR A 174 9.58 -5.49 11.02
N SER A 175 8.68 -5.09 10.13
CA SER A 175 9.06 -4.54 8.83
C SER A 175 9.71 -3.17 9.00
N THR A 176 10.54 -2.78 8.02
CA THR A 176 11.43 -1.62 8.12
C THR A 176 10.65 -0.30 8.06
N PRO A 177 10.72 0.55 9.09
CA PRO A 177 10.13 1.89 9.07
C PRO A 177 10.66 2.72 7.88
N GLY A 178 9.77 3.52 7.29
CA GLY A 178 10.09 4.34 6.11
C GLY A 178 10.03 3.59 4.77
N VAL A 179 10.04 2.25 4.80
CA VAL A 179 9.95 1.37 3.62
C VAL A 179 8.58 0.69 3.57
N ALA A 180 8.24 -0.06 4.62
CA ALA A 180 6.93 -0.67 4.78
C ALA A 180 5.99 0.22 5.60
N GLY A 181 4.69 0.21 5.24
CA GLY A 181 3.66 0.98 5.94
C GLY A 181 3.55 0.57 7.40
N ASP A 182 3.37 -0.72 7.64
CA ASP A 182 3.21 -1.24 8.99
C ASP A 182 4.49 -1.18 9.82
N GLY A 183 5.67 -1.20 9.16
CA GLY A 183 6.93 -0.93 9.85
C GLY A 183 6.99 0.50 10.39
N THR A 184 6.51 1.46 9.61
CA THR A 184 6.35 2.85 10.05
C THR A 184 5.30 2.96 11.16
N ALA A 185 4.22 2.18 11.05
CA ALA A 185 3.18 2.11 12.06
C ALA A 185 3.67 1.60 13.42
N VAL A 186 4.70 0.71 13.47
CA VAL A 186 5.36 0.33 14.73
C VAL A 186 5.92 1.55 15.46
N VAL A 187 6.61 2.44 14.74
CA VAL A 187 7.17 3.66 15.32
C VAL A 187 6.07 4.59 15.81
N ILE A 188 5.04 4.82 14.99
CA ILE A 188 3.91 5.70 15.32
C ILE A 188 3.17 5.19 16.57
N LYS A 189 2.91 3.87 16.62
CA LYS A 189 2.25 3.26 17.77
C LYS A 189 3.11 3.35 19.03
N ALA A 190 4.40 3.06 18.93
CA ALA A 190 5.32 3.20 20.05
C ALA A 190 5.36 4.65 20.57
N MET A 191 5.39 5.64 19.67
CA MET A 191 5.35 7.06 20.06
C MET A 191 4.07 7.43 20.81
N HIS A 192 2.91 6.91 20.39
CA HIS A 192 1.66 7.10 21.10
C HIS A 192 1.69 6.42 22.47
N ASP A 193 2.02 5.13 22.48
CA ASP A 193 1.87 4.28 23.67
C ASP A 193 2.88 4.61 24.78
N PHE A 194 4.08 5.09 24.42
CA PHE A 194 5.12 5.50 25.37
C PHE A 194 5.15 7.01 25.64
N GLY A 195 4.19 7.78 25.09
CA GLY A 195 4.04 9.21 25.39
C GLY A 195 5.05 10.12 24.69
N GLY A 196 5.63 9.70 23.56
CA GLY A 196 6.47 10.56 22.73
C GLY A 196 7.64 9.85 22.05
N LYS A 197 8.34 10.61 21.21
CA LYS A 197 9.40 10.09 20.34
C LYS A 197 10.56 9.51 21.16
N GLU A 198 11.04 10.23 22.16
CA GLU A 198 12.23 9.86 22.95
C GLU A 198 12.00 8.51 23.68
N ALA A 199 10.88 8.38 24.38
CA ALA A 199 10.54 7.14 25.10
C ALA A 199 10.28 5.96 24.14
N ALA A 200 9.68 6.22 23.00
CA ALA A 200 9.51 5.21 21.94
C ALA A 200 10.86 4.70 21.40
N MET A 201 11.81 5.60 21.14
CA MET A 201 13.13 5.22 20.64
C MET A 201 13.94 4.42 21.67
N GLU A 202 13.84 4.77 22.95
CA GLU A 202 14.44 3.98 24.04
C GLU A 202 13.83 2.57 24.13
N TYR A 203 12.54 2.44 23.94
CA TYR A 203 11.89 1.13 23.89
C TYR A 203 12.33 0.34 22.65
N LEU A 204 12.28 0.94 21.45
CA LEU A 204 12.62 0.27 20.20
C LEU A 204 14.11 -0.14 20.16
N LYS A 205 15.00 0.62 20.79
CA LYS A 205 16.39 0.24 21.04
C LYS A 205 16.49 -1.07 21.80
N LYS A 206 15.70 -1.23 22.87
CA LYS A 206 15.66 -2.48 23.66
C LYS A 206 15.05 -3.62 22.83
N LEU A 207 13.96 -3.37 22.12
CA LEU A 207 13.28 -4.35 21.28
C LEU A 207 14.18 -4.89 20.16
N GLN A 208 15.12 -4.06 19.68
CA GLN A 208 16.06 -4.45 18.63
C GLN A 208 16.93 -5.66 19.01
N ALA A 209 17.17 -5.89 20.30
CA ALA A 209 17.90 -7.08 20.78
C ALA A 209 17.17 -8.40 20.46
N ASN A 210 15.86 -8.38 20.28
CA ASN A 210 15.03 -9.53 19.93
C ASN A 210 14.70 -9.58 18.42
N ASN A 211 14.91 -8.47 17.69
CA ASN A 211 14.56 -8.37 16.28
C ASN A 211 15.54 -9.15 15.39
N VAL A 212 14.99 -9.97 14.49
CA VAL A 212 15.79 -10.76 13.51
C VAL A 212 16.51 -9.83 12.50
N GLY A 213 15.95 -8.68 12.21
CA GLY A 213 16.53 -7.74 11.25
C GLY A 213 15.48 -7.13 10.29
N PRO A 214 15.93 -6.43 9.25
CA PRO A 214 15.03 -5.68 8.38
C PRO A 214 14.13 -6.57 7.52
N SER A 215 12.95 -6.04 7.18
CA SER A 215 12.06 -6.60 6.17
C SER A 215 11.43 -5.47 5.36
N ALA A 216 11.56 -5.50 4.03
CA ALA A 216 10.98 -4.49 3.16
C ALA A 216 9.46 -4.65 2.98
N SER A 217 8.90 -5.83 3.30
CA SER A 217 7.48 -6.15 3.14
C SER A 217 6.93 -6.77 4.41
N THR A 218 5.80 -6.27 4.88
CA THR A 218 5.08 -6.83 6.03
C THR A 218 4.42 -8.17 5.68
N GLY A 219 3.90 -8.30 4.46
CA GLY A 219 3.24 -9.53 4.00
C GLY A 219 4.11 -10.78 4.08
N LYS A 220 5.44 -10.64 4.05
CA LYS A 220 6.42 -11.74 4.18
C LYS A 220 6.62 -12.23 5.61
N LEU A 221 6.09 -11.54 6.62
CA LEU A 221 6.31 -11.89 8.03
C LEU A 221 5.33 -12.96 8.53
N ALA A 222 4.06 -12.88 8.17
CA ALA A 222 3.05 -13.83 8.62
C ALA A 222 3.37 -15.31 8.28
N PRO A 223 3.86 -15.64 7.06
CA PRO A 223 4.29 -17.02 6.77
C PRO A 223 5.40 -17.53 7.68
N LYS A 224 6.32 -16.68 8.11
CA LYS A 224 7.38 -17.05 9.07
C LYS A 224 6.81 -17.28 10.46
N VAL A 225 5.83 -16.47 10.86
CA VAL A 225 5.13 -16.67 12.14
C VAL A 225 4.35 -17.97 12.11
N ASP A 226 3.58 -18.25 11.06
CA ASP A 226 2.81 -19.50 10.94
C ASP A 226 3.70 -20.75 11.02
N LYS A 227 4.89 -20.72 10.41
CA LYS A 227 5.87 -21.80 10.45
C LYS A 227 6.65 -21.94 11.77
N GLY A 228 6.53 -20.97 12.69
CA GLY A 228 7.29 -20.93 13.95
C GLY A 228 8.76 -20.48 13.79
N GLU A 229 9.12 -19.95 12.61
CA GLU A 229 10.41 -19.29 12.41
C GLU A 229 10.47 -18.02 13.28
N LEU A 230 9.34 -17.29 13.36
CA LEU A 230 9.09 -16.19 14.28
C LEU A 230 7.97 -16.57 15.25
N LEU A 231 8.01 -16.00 16.45
CA LEU A 231 6.91 -16.07 17.42
C LEU A 231 5.96 -14.89 17.30
N VAL A 232 6.50 -13.71 16.97
CA VAL A 232 5.76 -12.45 16.85
C VAL A 232 6.29 -11.65 15.68
N ALA A 233 5.39 -10.96 14.97
CA ALA A 233 5.73 -9.95 13.99
C ALA A 233 4.68 -8.83 13.99
N ASN A 234 5.05 -7.66 13.43
CA ASN A 234 4.06 -6.63 13.14
C ASN A 234 3.24 -6.99 11.91
N GLY A 235 2.08 -6.40 11.79
CA GLY A 235 1.18 -6.57 10.67
C GLY A 235 0.04 -5.57 10.71
N ASP A 236 -1.02 -5.91 10.03
CA ASP A 236 -2.29 -5.23 10.07
C ASP A 236 -3.46 -6.22 10.11
N VAL A 237 -4.61 -5.75 10.52
CA VAL A 237 -5.79 -6.60 10.70
C VAL A 237 -6.24 -7.19 9.37
N GLN A 238 -6.32 -6.38 8.30
CA GLN A 238 -6.85 -6.79 7.01
C GLN A 238 -6.03 -7.93 6.39
N MET A 239 -4.74 -7.69 6.19
CA MET A 239 -3.85 -8.65 5.54
C MET A 239 -3.71 -9.92 6.37
N ASN A 240 -3.50 -9.79 7.68
CA ASN A 240 -3.27 -10.94 8.53
C ASN A 240 -4.55 -11.76 8.79
N TYR A 241 -5.73 -11.13 8.81
CA TYR A 241 -6.99 -11.85 8.86
C TYR A 241 -7.22 -12.67 7.57
N ALA A 242 -6.93 -12.10 6.41
CA ALA A 242 -7.00 -12.82 5.15
C ALA A 242 -6.01 -14.00 5.12
N GLN A 243 -4.76 -13.79 5.55
CA GLN A 243 -3.72 -14.83 5.60
C GLN A 243 -4.05 -15.95 6.60
N ALA A 244 -4.69 -15.64 7.74
CA ALA A 244 -5.07 -16.63 8.76
C ALA A 244 -6.04 -17.70 8.24
N LYS A 245 -6.74 -17.46 7.11
CA LYS A 245 -7.59 -18.46 6.45
C LYS A 245 -6.78 -19.68 5.95
N THR A 246 -5.52 -19.46 5.61
CA THR A 246 -4.62 -20.52 5.10
C THR A 246 -3.43 -20.79 6.02
N MET A 247 -3.25 -19.98 7.06
CA MET A 247 -2.17 -20.04 8.06
C MET A 247 -2.79 -20.32 9.44
N PRO A 248 -3.04 -21.60 9.81
CA PRO A 248 -3.86 -21.93 10.98
C PRO A 248 -3.20 -21.56 12.31
N HIS A 249 -1.87 -21.34 12.33
CA HIS A 249 -1.15 -20.98 13.54
C HIS A 249 -1.05 -19.46 13.76
N LEU A 250 -1.54 -18.66 12.81
CA LEU A 250 -1.50 -17.22 12.89
C LEU A 250 -2.61 -16.68 13.81
N GLY A 251 -2.26 -15.90 14.83
CA GLY A 251 -3.17 -15.11 15.66
C GLY A 251 -2.88 -13.63 15.50
N ILE A 252 -3.90 -12.80 15.68
CA ILE A 252 -3.78 -11.33 15.63
C ILE A 252 -3.98 -10.79 17.04
N TRP A 253 -3.22 -9.77 17.42
CA TRP A 253 -3.30 -9.13 18.71
C TRP A 253 -2.85 -7.67 18.67
N PHE A 254 -3.14 -6.94 19.75
CA PHE A 254 -2.81 -5.53 19.90
C PHE A 254 -2.09 -5.31 21.23
N PRO A 255 -0.88 -4.74 21.25
CA PRO A 255 -0.17 -4.50 22.49
C PRO A 255 -0.80 -3.36 23.30
N ALA A 256 -0.77 -3.54 24.62
CA ALA A 256 -1.01 -2.47 25.59
C ALA A 256 0.33 -2.00 26.19
N THR A 257 0.33 -0.88 26.89
CA THR A 257 1.41 -0.48 27.81
C THR A 257 1.02 -0.83 29.24
N GLY A 258 1.81 -1.63 29.93
CA GLY A 258 1.52 -2.05 31.30
C GLY A 258 0.11 -2.63 31.47
N PRO A 259 -0.64 -2.26 32.53
CA PRO A 259 -2.00 -2.75 32.78
C PRO A 259 -3.07 -2.04 31.93
N GLY A 260 -2.67 -1.23 30.95
CA GLY A 260 -3.58 -0.47 30.10
C GLY A 260 -4.40 -1.34 29.15
N LYS A 261 -5.32 -0.69 28.44
CA LYS A 261 -6.07 -1.34 27.35
C LYS A 261 -5.20 -1.47 26.11
N PRO A 262 -5.42 -2.51 25.28
CA PRO A 262 -4.78 -2.57 23.98
C PRO A 262 -5.23 -1.39 23.10
N THR A 263 -4.31 -0.80 22.39
CA THR A 263 -4.57 0.35 21.51
C THR A 263 -4.24 0.02 20.07
N THR A 264 -4.87 0.73 19.14
CA THR A 264 -4.53 0.70 17.70
C THR A 264 -4.95 2.02 17.06
N PHE A 265 -4.76 2.12 15.75
CA PHE A 265 -5.22 3.23 14.92
C PHE A 265 -5.58 2.77 13.51
N ALA A 266 -6.43 3.55 12.84
CA ALA A 266 -6.80 3.28 11.46
C ALA A 266 -5.59 3.45 10.52
N LEU A 267 -5.37 2.45 9.67
CA LEU A 267 -4.30 2.40 8.68
C LEU A 267 -4.90 2.03 7.31
N PRO A 268 -5.78 2.88 6.74
CA PRO A 268 -6.54 2.55 5.55
C PRO A 268 -5.65 2.46 4.31
N TYR A 269 -5.98 1.56 3.40
CA TYR A 269 -5.51 1.65 2.02
C TYR A 269 -6.21 2.82 1.34
N ALA A 270 -5.45 3.87 1.06
CA ALA A 270 -5.94 5.09 0.43
C ALA A 270 -5.46 5.17 -1.03
N ALA A 271 -6.40 5.44 -1.93
CA ALA A 271 -6.17 5.50 -3.37
C ALA A 271 -6.24 6.93 -3.89
N GLY A 272 -5.34 7.29 -4.79
CA GLY A 272 -5.32 8.58 -5.48
C GLY A 272 -5.03 8.42 -6.97
N LEU A 273 -5.57 9.34 -7.77
CA LEU A 273 -5.26 9.46 -9.19
C LEU A 273 -3.88 10.10 -9.35
N VAL A 274 -2.97 9.42 -10.05
CA VAL A 274 -1.61 9.92 -10.21
C VAL A 274 -1.58 11.15 -11.13
N ASP A 275 -0.75 12.14 -10.78
CA ASP A 275 -0.56 13.32 -11.63
C ASP A 275 0.05 12.91 -12.98
N LYS A 276 -0.48 13.44 -14.07
CA LYS A 276 -0.10 13.06 -15.45
C LYS A 276 -0.22 11.56 -15.73
N ALA A 277 -1.20 10.89 -15.11
CA ALA A 277 -1.49 9.48 -15.36
C ALA A 277 -1.64 9.20 -16.86
N PRO A 278 -0.96 8.17 -17.42
CA PRO A 278 -1.05 7.84 -18.84
C PRO A 278 -2.48 7.55 -19.31
N HIS A 279 -3.29 6.93 -18.45
CA HIS A 279 -4.67 6.54 -18.75
C HIS A 279 -5.63 7.16 -17.70
N THR A 280 -5.61 8.48 -17.57
CA THR A 280 -6.38 9.24 -16.57
C THR A 280 -7.86 8.83 -16.50
N THR A 281 -8.53 8.69 -17.67
CA THR A 281 -9.94 8.27 -17.73
C THR A 281 -10.17 6.89 -17.16
N ASN A 282 -9.27 5.94 -17.41
CA ASN A 282 -9.36 4.58 -16.90
C ASN A 282 -9.06 4.53 -15.39
N GLY A 283 -8.09 5.34 -14.94
CA GLY A 283 -7.79 5.51 -13.51
C GLY A 283 -9.00 6.02 -12.73
N LYS A 284 -9.72 7.04 -13.25
CA LYS A 284 -10.97 7.54 -12.66
C LYS A 284 -12.03 6.45 -12.55
N LYS A 285 -12.27 5.71 -13.65
CA LYS A 285 -13.23 4.60 -13.66
C LYS A 285 -12.90 3.51 -12.63
N LEU A 286 -11.61 3.20 -12.45
CA LEU A 286 -11.19 2.22 -11.46
C LEU A 286 -11.41 2.73 -10.03
N LEU A 287 -11.08 3.99 -9.74
CA LEU A 287 -11.32 4.61 -8.44
C LEU A 287 -12.82 4.62 -8.09
N ASP A 288 -13.69 4.99 -9.05
CA ASP A 288 -15.16 4.91 -8.88
C ASP A 288 -15.60 3.48 -8.61
N PHE A 289 -15.04 2.51 -9.35
CA PHE A 289 -15.42 1.10 -9.20
C PHE A 289 -15.04 0.53 -7.83
N MET A 290 -13.87 0.87 -7.30
CA MET A 290 -13.43 0.46 -5.96
C MET A 290 -14.36 0.94 -4.85
N LEU A 291 -15.05 2.07 -5.05
CA LEU A 291 -16.01 2.62 -4.08
C LEU A 291 -17.47 2.28 -4.40
N THR A 292 -17.77 1.43 -5.39
CA THR A 292 -19.13 0.93 -5.56
C THR A 292 -19.57 0.12 -4.34
N GLU A 293 -20.85 0.10 -4.03
CA GLU A 293 -21.38 -0.69 -2.92
C GLU A 293 -21.00 -2.17 -3.04
N GLN A 294 -21.11 -2.74 -4.26
CA GLN A 294 -20.71 -4.11 -4.55
C GLN A 294 -19.25 -4.41 -4.20
N ALA A 295 -18.31 -3.53 -4.61
CA ALA A 295 -16.89 -3.70 -4.30
C ALA A 295 -16.63 -3.59 -2.79
N GLN A 296 -17.33 -2.68 -2.12
CA GLN A 296 -17.17 -2.43 -0.70
C GLN A 296 -17.79 -3.53 0.19
N GLN A 297 -18.90 -4.14 -0.22
CA GLN A 297 -19.46 -5.33 0.46
C GLN A 297 -18.51 -6.53 0.44
N GLN A 298 -17.62 -6.61 -0.54
CA GLN A 298 -16.63 -7.69 -0.66
C GLN A 298 -15.39 -7.49 0.21
N VAL A 299 -15.20 -6.32 0.81
CA VAL A 299 -13.99 -6.01 1.58
C VAL A 299 -13.83 -6.96 2.77
N SER A 300 -14.86 -7.19 3.57
CA SER A 300 -14.82 -8.15 4.68
C SER A 300 -14.85 -9.60 4.19
N ALA A 301 -15.79 -9.92 3.31
CA ALA A 301 -16.03 -11.29 2.86
C ALA A 301 -14.80 -11.92 2.17
N ILE A 302 -14.08 -11.16 1.37
CA ILE A 302 -12.94 -11.61 0.57
C ILE A 302 -11.63 -11.01 1.11
N GLY A 303 -11.56 -9.69 1.25
CA GLY A 303 -10.34 -8.96 1.57
C GLY A 303 -9.90 -9.05 3.03
N GLY A 304 -10.77 -9.44 3.95
CA GLY A 304 -10.43 -9.54 5.38
C GLY A 304 -10.31 -8.19 6.10
N GLY A 305 -10.77 -7.09 5.49
CA GLY A 305 -10.75 -5.73 6.04
C GLY A 305 -12.15 -5.17 6.31
N PHE A 306 -12.20 -3.85 6.48
CA PHE A 306 -13.43 -3.12 6.74
C PHE A 306 -13.76 -2.23 5.53
N ALA A 307 -15.05 -2.12 5.19
CA ALA A 307 -15.48 -1.21 4.15
C ALA A 307 -15.04 0.23 4.46
N ALA A 308 -14.55 0.94 3.46
CA ALA A 308 -14.22 2.37 3.61
C ALA A 308 -15.51 3.22 3.64
N ARG A 309 -16.58 2.78 2.98
CA ARG A 309 -17.89 3.42 2.99
C ARG A 309 -18.64 3.12 4.28
N THR A 310 -19.13 4.17 4.95
CA THR A 310 -19.86 4.08 6.22
C THR A 310 -21.31 3.61 6.07
N ASP A 311 -21.88 3.68 4.87
CA ASP A 311 -23.22 3.23 4.56
C ASP A 311 -23.29 1.72 4.17
N VAL A 312 -22.16 1.07 3.95
CA VAL A 312 -22.06 -0.36 3.70
C VAL A 312 -22.01 -1.12 5.01
N LYS A 313 -23.08 -1.84 5.31
CA LYS A 313 -23.17 -2.72 6.48
C LYS A 313 -22.82 -4.14 6.04
N ALA A 314 -21.62 -4.57 6.29
CA ALA A 314 -21.20 -5.94 6.07
C ALA A 314 -21.81 -6.85 7.16
N THR A 315 -22.50 -7.92 6.73
CA THR A 315 -23.17 -8.88 7.62
C THR A 315 -22.61 -10.31 7.45
N ASP A 316 -21.55 -10.45 6.68
CA ASP A 316 -20.90 -11.73 6.47
C ASP A 316 -20.16 -12.20 7.73
N PRO A 317 -19.85 -13.51 7.86
CA PRO A 317 -19.18 -14.06 9.04
C PRO A 317 -17.80 -13.41 9.35
N ASN A 318 -17.07 -12.97 8.32
CA ASN A 318 -15.78 -12.31 8.53
C ASN A 318 -15.98 -10.92 9.14
N ALA A 319 -16.98 -10.16 8.71
CA ALA A 319 -17.31 -8.86 9.32
C ALA A 319 -17.61 -9.01 10.81
N THR A 320 -18.36 -10.04 11.19
CA THR A 320 -18.64 -10.35 12.59
C THR A 320 -17.36 -10.70 13.36
N ALA A 321 -16.51 -11.54 12.81
CA ALA A 321 -15.26 -11.94 13.44
C ALA A 321 -14.27 -10.75 13.57
N LEU A 322 -14.20 -9.89 12.56
CA LEU A 322 -13.40 -8.66 12.60
C LEU A 322 -13.90 -7.69 13.68
N ALA A 323 -15.21 -7.53 13.81
CA ALA A 323 -15.79 -6.71 14.87
C ALA A 323 -15.48 -7.28 16.28
N GLN A 324 -15.52 -8.61 16.44
CA GLN A 324 -15.12 -9.28 17.69
C GLN A 324 -13.63 -9.10 17.98
N LEU A 325 -12.75 -9.19 16.95
CA LEU A 325 -11.31 -8.95 17.11
C LEU A 325 -11.01 -7.54 17.62
N MET A 326 -11.79 -6.55 17.22
CA MET A 326 -11.64 -5.15 17.64
C MET A 326 -12.30 -4.84 18.98
N GLN A 327 -13.00 -5.80 19.60
CA GLN A 327 -13.72 -5.56 20.84
C GLN A 327 -12.75 -5.28 21.99
N GLY A 328 -12.93 -4.14 22.67
CA GLY A 328 -12.09 -3.71 23.79
C GLY A 328 -10.76 -3.08 23.38
N VAL A 329 -10.47 -2.96 22.09
CA VAL A 329 -9.31 -2.25 21.56
C VAL A 329 -9.66 -0.76 21.44
N GLU A 330 -8.84 0.11 22.03
CA GLU A 330 -8.99 1.55 21.89
C GLU A 330 -8.34 2.04 20.60
N VAL A 331 -9.11 2.76 19.77
CA VAL A 331 -8.64 3.30 18.50
C VAL A 331 -8.32 4.77 18.68
N PHE A 332 -7.05 5.16 18.52
CA PHE A 332 -6.64 6.56 18.54
C PHE A 332 -6.47 7.13 17.13
N GLU A 333 -6.51 8.45 17.03
CA GLU A 333 -6.33 9.18 15.75
C GLU A 333 -4.93 9.78 15.68
N PRO A 334 -4.03 9.26 14.80
CA PRO A 334 -2.73 9.88 14.56
C PRO A 334 -2.86 11.22 13.84
N ASN A 335 -2.04 12.19 14.21
CA ASN A 335 -1.90 13.41 13.41
C ASN A 335 -1.11 13.13 12.13
N TRP A 336 -1.77 12.62 11.10
CA TRP A 336 -1.13 12.20 9.84
C TRP A 336 -0.39 13.32 9.13
N LEU A 337 -0.82 14.59 9.26
CA LEU A 337 -0.14 15.72 8.66
C LEU A 337 1.21 15.98 9.33
N ASP A 338 1.23 15.98 10.65
CA ASP A 338 2.46 16.10 11.44
C ASP A 338 3.40 14.91 11.17
N ILE A 339 2.87 13.69 11.25
CA ILE A 339 3.64 12.47 11.02
C ILE A 339 4.25 12.46 9.61
N SER A 340 3.50 12.80 8.56
CA SER A 340 4.02 12.81 7.20
C SER A 340 5.12 13.84 7.00
N THR A 341 5.02 14.97 7.68
CA THR A 341 6.01 16.06 7.64
C THR A 341 7.30 15.64 8.35
N ASN A 342 7.18 15.00 9.53
CA ASN A 342 8.30 14.63 10.38
C ASN A 342 8.82 13.20 10.15
N LEU A 343 8.24 12.44 9.23
CA LEU A 343 8.59 11.03 9.00
C LEU A 343 10.09 10.80 8.77
N PRO A 344 10.82 11.62 7.99
CA PRO A 344 12.26 11.44 7.84
C PRO A 344 12.98 11.49 9.20
N SER A 345 12.65 12.46 10.05
CA SER A 345 13.21 12.59 11.40
C SER A 345 12.88 11.40 12.31
N TYR A 346 11.67 10.83 12.19
CA TYR A 346 11.29 9.65 12.97
C TYR A 346 12.04 8.40 12.51
N VAL A 347 12.21 8.24 11.22
CA VAL A 347 12.98 7.12 10.63
C VAL A 347 14.46 7.24 10.99
N ASP A 348 15.03 8.44 10.93
CA ASP A 348 16.45 8.66 11.30
C ASP A 348 16.68 8.46 12.80
N ALA A 349 15.74 8.88 13.67
CA ALA A 349 15.80 8.62 15.10
C ALA A 349 15.73 7.11 15.39
N TRP A 350 14.83 6.38 14.69
CA TRP A 350 14.74 4.93 14.79
C TRP A 350 16.05 4.25 14.36
N LYS A 351 16.62 4.62 13.21
CA LYS A 351 17.91 4.08 12.74
C LYS A 351 19.02 4.32 13.76
N SER A 352 19.10 5.54 14.27
CA SER A 352 20.12 5.90 15.28
C SER A 352 19.95 5.10 16.56
N ALA A 353 18.73 4.88 17.03
CA ALA A 353 18.44 4.12 18.24
C ALA A 353 18.71 2.62 18.09
N THR A 354 18.44 2.05 16.91
CA THR A 354 18.50 0.61 16.66
C THR A 354 19.81 0.15 15.98
N GLY A 355 20.61 1.09 15.47
CA GLY A 355 21.82 0.77 14.69
C GLY A 355 21.51 0.16 13.31
N SER A 356 20.33 0.47 12.74
CA SER A 356 19.82 -0.11 11.49
C SER A 356 20.10 0.75 10.27
#